data_60c5bb20ee3bc7d2315b656449c3ce94
#
_entry.id   60c5bb20ee3bc7d2315b656449c3ce94
#
_cell.length_a   1.000
_cell.length_b   1.000
_cell.length_c   1.000
_cell.angle_alpha   90.00
_cell.angle_beta   90.00
_cell.angle_gamma   90.00
#
_symmetry.space_group_name_H-M   'P 1'
#
loop_
_entity.id
_entity.type
_entity.pdbx_description
1 polymer ?
#
loop_
_entity_poly.entity_id
_entity_poly.type
_entity_poly.pdbx_seq_one_letter_code
_entity_poly.pdbx_strand_id
1 'polypeptide(L)'
;AGWDANQIPNGTQVLAIHHPSGDAKKSSIGSQVATQTYLNRVGWSSGTTEGGSSGSGLFTGGSGGYYLRGGLFGGGASCANSGTTPGSGNNWDVYSRLDLVYDDVKQWLAPTAQSAGPSNGRDYTGAWYVPSEAGWGLTVYQYAAPTYNQFVMFFIYDNTGKAQWFEMDGSWTATDVRSGPVLASSAAPWSTTFNPANRSFTPVGNATITYTSATTANVQFTINGVTRSASIQML
;
A
#
# COMPACT_ATOMS: atom_id res chain seq x y z
N ALA A 1 -16.03 -5.04 -3.52
CA ALA A 1 -16.55 -3.68 -3.57
C ALA A 1 -15.47 -2.74 -4.10
N GLY A 2 -15.87 -1.78 -4.91
CA GLY A 2 -15.01 -0.68 -5.36
C GLY A 2 -15.30 0.59 -4.54
N TRP A 3 -14.96 1.74 -5.10
CA TRP A 3 -15.33 3.06 -4.59
C TRP A 3 -15.88 3.91 -5.74
N ASP A 4 -16.68 4.92 -5.40
CA ASP A 4 -17.15 5.91 -6.35
C ASP A 4 -17.05 7.30 -5.70
N ALA A 5 -16.23 8.16 -6.27
CA ALA A 5 -15.93 9.51 -5.80
C ALA A 5 -16.83 10.58 -6.45
N ASN A 6 -17.97 10.21 -7.02
CA ASN A 6 -18.97 11.18 -7.44
C ASN A 6 -19.91 11.53 -6.27
N GLN A 7 -20.52 12.71 -6.30
CA GLN A 7 -21.55 13.07 -5.34
C GLN A 7 -22.76 12.10 -5.41
N ILE A 8 -23.31 11.70 -4.26
CA ILE A 8 -24.50 10.84 -4.21
C ILE A 8 -25.74 11.70 -4.46
N PRO A 9 -26.51 11.46 -5.52
CA PRO A 9 -27.80 12.14 -5.72
C PRO A 9 -28.80 11.82 -4.58
N ASN A 10 -29.61 12.81 -4.20
CA ASN A 10 -30.70 12.56 -3.26
C ASN A 10 -31.68 11.51 -3.81
N GLY A 11 -32.19 10.65 -2.94
CA GLY A 11 -33.04 9.50 -3.30
C GLY A 11 -32.26 8.26 -3.70
N THR A 12 -30.94 8.31 -3.90
CA THR A 12 -30.13 7.12 -4.21
C THR A 12 -30.21 6.14 -3.04
N GLN A 13 -30.51 4.87 -3.36
CA GLN A 13 -30.49 3.80 -2.36
C GLN A 13 -29.08 3.57 -1.84
N VAL A 14 -28.95 3.42 -0.53
CA VAL A 14 -27.69 3.19 0.15
C VAL A 14 -27.77 1.97 1.07
N LEU A 15 -26.63 1.33 1.27
CA LEU A 15 -26.42 0.20 2.18
C LEU A 15 -25.28 0.54 3.15
N ALA A 16 -25.47 0.23 4.42
CA ALA A 16 -24.38 0.18 5.39
C ALA A 16 -24.20 -1.23 5.95
N ILE A 17 -22.96 -1.60 6.23
CA ILE A 17 -22.60 -2.86 6.91
C ILE A 17 -21.77 -2.46 8.12
N HIS A 18 -22.23 -2.82 9.31
CA HIS A 18 -21.71 -2.28 10.56
C HIS A 18 -21.84 -3.25 11.73
N HIS A 19 -21.27 -2.90 12.88
CA HIS A 19 -21.36 -3.64 14.14
C HIS A 19 -21.94 -2.71 15.22
N PRO A 20 -23.27 -2.63 15.40
CA PRO A 20 -23.90 -1.78 16.39
C PRO A 20 -23.69 -2.34 17.79
N SER A 21 -23.31 -1.49 18.74
CA SER A 21 -23.20 -1.81 20.18
C SER A 21 -22.37 -3.07 20.50
N GLY A 22 -21.39 -3.40 19.66
CA GLY A 22 -20.59 -4.62 19.81
C GLY A 22 -21.32 -5.92 19.41
N ASP A 23 -22.52 -5.82 18.84
CA ASP A 23 -23.31 -6.96 18.37
C ASP A 23 -22.74 -7.53 17.04
N ALA A 24 -23.32 -8.65 16.60
CA ALA A 24 -23.01 -9.28 15.33
C ALA A 24 -23.17 -8.29 14.16
N LYS A 25 -22.48 -8.58 13.06
CA LYS A 25 -22.56 -7.79 11.83
C LYS A 25 -23.99 -7.61 11.37
N LYS A 26 -24.40 -6.38 11.14
CA LYS A 26 -25.73 -5.98 10.66
C LYS A 26 -25.60 -5.25 9.33
N SER A 27 -26.72 -5.12 8.64
CA SER A 27 -26.87 -4.25 7.47
C SER A 27 -28.07 -3.35 7.63
N SER A 28 -27.96 -2.11 7.15
CA SER A 28 -29.04 -1.14 7.10
C SER A 28 -29.20 -0.63 5.68
N ILE A 29 -30.44 -0.51 5.22
CA ILE A 29 -30.80 -0.04 3.88
C ILE A 29 -31.61 1.24 4.04
N GLY A 30 -31.28 2.23 3.22
CA GLY A 30 -31.96 3.52 3.23
C GLY A 30 -31.71 4.30 1.95
N SER A 31 -31.81 5.61 2.04
CA SER A 31 -31.51 6.50 0.91
C SER A 31 -30.78 7.75 1.34
N GLN A 32 -30.00 8.31 0.41
CA GLN A 32 -29.44 9.66 0.52
C GLN A 32 -30.60 10.66 0.60
N VAL A 33 -30.66 11.43 1.68
CA VAL A 33 -31.74 12.43 1.89
C VAL A 33 -31.27 13.86 1.77
N ALA A 34 -30.01 14.15 2.04
CA ALA A 34 -29.42 15.46 1.85
C ALA A 34 -27.90 15.40 1.75
N THR A 35 -27.33 16.28 0.95
CA THR A 35 -25.88 16.53 0.93
C THR A 35 -25.59 17.81 1.72
N GLN A 36 -24.76 17.70 2.73
CA GLN A 36 -24.25 18.82 3.53
C GLN A 36 -22.84 19.20 3.06
N THR A 37 -22.26 20.26 3.61
CA THR A 37 -20.94 20.74 3.20
C THR A 37 -19.89 19.62 3.21
N TYR A 38 -19.80 18.85 4.31
CA TYR A 38 -18.79 17.80 4.48
C TYR A 38 -19.35 16.40 4.66
N LEU A 39 -20.69 16.26 4.70
CA LEU A 39 -21.37 15.04 5.07
C LEU A 39 -22.50 14.69 4.11
N ASN A 40 -22.72 13.41 3.91
CA ASN A 40 -23.90 12.85 3.28
C ASN A 40 -24.88 12.44 4.41
N ARG A 41 -26.10 12.97 4.40
CA ARG A 41 -27.16 12.55 5.31
C ARG A 41 -27.99 11.45 4.67
N VAL A 42 -28.14 10.33 5.37
CA VAL A 42 -28.93 9.17 4.94
C VAL A 42 -30.06 8.90 5.92
N GLY A 43 -31.20 8.46 5.41
CA GLY A 43 -32.31 8.00 6.21
C GLY A 43 -32.52 6.50 6.00
N TRP A 44 -32.68 5.76 7.09
CA TRP A 44 -32.85 4.31 7.05
C TRP A 44 -34.30 3.93 6.89
N SER A 45 -34.59 3.03 5.95
CA SER A 45 -35.91 2.42 5.75
C SER A 45 -35.97 1.00 6.29
N SER A 46 -34.83 0.34 6.45
CA SER A 46 -34.71 -0.99 7.05
C SER A 46 -33.44 -1.05 7.86
N GLY A 47 -33.53 -1.50 9.09
CA GLY A 47 -32.42 -1.47 10.04
C GLY A 47 -32.18 -0.07 10.61
N THR A 48 -31.06 0.08 11.27
CA THR A 48 -30.59 1.30 11.95
C THR A 48 -29.11 1.17 12.24
N THR A 49 -28.46 2.22 12.75
CA THR A 49 -27.13 2.13 13.38
C THR A 49 -27.23 2.45 14.87
N GLU A 50 -26.19 2.19 15.61
CA GLU A 50 -26.03 2.55 17.01
C GLU A 50 -24.57 2.90 17.32
N GLY A 51 -24.28 3.27 18.54
CA GLY A 51 -22.90 3.42 19.03
C GLY A 51 -22.06 2.19 18.68
N GLY A 52 -20.80 2.39 18.26
CA GLY A 52 -19.93 1.31 17.75
C GLY A 52 -20.00 1.09 16.24
N SER A 53 -21.04 1.59 15.54
CA SER A 53 -21.11 1.56 14.07
C SER A 53 -20.22 2.61 13.39
N SER A 54 -19.60 3.52 14.14
CA SER A 54 -18.73 4.59 13.63
C SER A 54 -17.63 4.07 12.72
N GLY A 55 -17.36 4.77 11.61
CA GLY A 55 -16.37 4.38 10.62
C GLY A 55 -16.84 3.31 9.63
N SER A 56 -18.02 2.70 9.84
CA SER A 56 -18.58 1.73 8.89
C SER A 56 -18.87 2.35 7.52
N GLY A 57 -18.68 1.58 6.44
CA GLY A 57 -18.82 2.06 5.07
C GLY A 57 -20.27 2.30 4.66
N LEU A 58 -20.50 3.42 3.95
CA LEU A 58 -21.70 3.67 3.16
C LEU A 58 -21.47 3.19 1.74
N PHE A 59 -22.38 2.42 1.20
CA PHE A 59 -22.28 1.87 -0.15
C PHE A 59 -23.48 2.24 -1.02
N THR A 60 -23.24 2.44 -2.32
CA THR A 60 -24.27 2.46 -3.36
C THR A 60 -24.11 1.27 -4.27
N GLY A 61 -25.22 0.71 -4.78
CA GLY A 61 -25.21 -0.35 -5.78
C GLY A 61 -24.93 0.20 -7.17
N GLY A 62 -24.36 -0.64 -8.05
CA GLY A 62 -24.14 -0.35 -9.46
C GLY A 62 -23.91 -1.64 -10.25
N SER A 63 -23.67 -1.53 -11.55
CA SER A 63 -23.55 -2.69 -12.48
C SER A 63 -22.39 -3.64 -12.16
N GLY A 64 -21.38 -3.17 -11.43
CA GLY A 64 -20.21 -3.97 -11.02
C GLY A 64 -20.25 -4.40 -9.54
N GLY A 65 -21.34 -4.16 -8.81
CA GLY A 65 -21.45 -4.47 -7.39
C GLY A 65 -21.67 -3.25 -6.51
N TYR A 66 -21.05 -3.21 -5.35
CA TYR A 66 -21.19 -2.12 -4.39
C TYR A 66 -19.93 -1.22 -4.39
N TYR A 67 -20.18 0.09 -4.22
CA TYR A 67 -19.16 1.13 -4.25
C TYR A 67 -19.18 1.94 -2.94
N LEU A 68 -18.03 2.02 -2.27
CA LEU A 68 -17.83 2.83 -1.07
C LEU A 68 -18.00 4.33 -1.39
N ARG A 69 -18.72 5.03 -0.52
CA ARG A 69 -19.05 6.47 -0.66
C ARG A 69 -18.59 7.32 0.53
N GLY A 70 -18.28 6.70 1.65
CA GLY A 70 -17.84 7.37 2.87
C GLY A 70 -17.90 6.49 4.10
N GLY A 71 -17.48 7.00 5.24
CA GLY A 71 -17.52 6.34 6.54
C GLY A 71 -18.49 7.02 7.50
N LEU A 72 -19.16 6.25 8.36
CA LEU A 72 -20.14 6.75 9.33
C LEU A 72 -19.47 7.70 10.35
N PHE A 73 -19.98 8.91 10.41
CA PHE A 73 -19.59 9.89 11.43
C PHE A 73 -20.50 9.79 12.67
N GLY A 74 -21.82 9.73 12.47
CA GLY A 74 -22.81 9.62 13.54
C GLY A 74 -24.20 10.04 13.07
N GLY A 75 -25.15 10.14 13.98
CA GLY A 75 -26.51 10.56 13.66
C GLY A 75 -27.48 10.38 14.81
N GLY A 76 -28.77 10.39 14.48
CA GLY A 76 -29.87 10.16 15.43
C GLY A 76 -30.39 8.74 15.41
N ALA A 77 -29.86 7.87 14.55
CA ALA A 77 -30.29 6.49 14.41
C ALA A 77 -30.05 5.68 15.70
N SER A 78 -31.00 4.83 16.02
CA SER A 78 -30.94 3.90 17.16
C SER A 78 -32.00 2.80 17.00
N CYS A 79 -31.85 1.70 17.73
CA CYS A 79 -32.91 0.64 17.77
C CYS A 79 -34.28 1.16 18.15
N ALA A 80 -34.36 2.20 18.97
CA ALA A 80 -35.62 2.78 19.41
C ALA A 80 -36.43 3.46 18.28
N ASN A 81 -35.76 3.88 17.19
CA ASN A 81 -36.40 4.53 16.04
C ASN A 81 -36.18 3.78 14.71
N SER A 82 -35.79 2.51 14.79
CA SER A 82 -35.65 1.62 13.64
C SER A 82 -36.97 1.44 12.89
N GLY A 83 -36.88 1.36 11.55
CA GLY A 83 -38.07 1.11 10.70
C GLY A 83 -38.93 2.34 10.40
N THR A 84 -38.54 3.55 10.80
CA THR A 84 -39.24 4.79 10.42
C THR A 84 -38.99 5.14 8.95
N THR A 85 -39.89 5.91 8.34
CA THR A 85 -39.76 6.33 6.94
C THR A 85 -38.51 7.15 6.75
N PRO A 86 -37.70 6.89 5.67
CA PRO A 86 -36.49 7.65 5.37
C PRO A 86 -36.76 9.16 5.33
N GLY A 87 -35.94 9.92 6.04
CA GLY A 87 -36.06 11.37 6.11
C GLY A 87 -37.12 11.94 7.08
N SER A 88 -37.97 11.09 7.67
CA SER A 88 -38.87 11.46 8.77
C SER A 88 -38.40 10.77 10.07
N GLY A 89 -38.52 11.48 11.20
CA GLY A 89 -38.08 10.97 12.50
C GLY A 89 -36.54 11.00 12.66
N ASN A 90 -36.05 10.24 13.64
CA ASN A 90 -34.63 10.26 14.04
C ASN A 90 -33.79 9.09 13.48
N ASN A 91 -34.35 8.23 12.62
CA ASN A 91 -33.60 7.10 12.03
C ASN A 91 -32.78 7.58 10.83
N TRP A 92 -31.78 8.42 11.10
CA TRP A 92 -30.86 8.99 10.12
C TRP A 92 -29.45 9.05 10.66
N ASP A 93 -28.49 9.02 9.73
CA ASP A 93 -27.07 9.20 10.01
C ASP A 93 -26.41 10.13 8.99
N VAL A 94 -25.19 10.56 9.32
CA VAL A 94 -24.33 11.31 8.42
C VAL A 94 -23.01 10.56 8.23
N TYR A 95 -22.57 10.55 6.98
CA TYR A 95 -21.37 9.89 6.53
C TYR A 95 -20.40 10.90 5.92
N SER A 96 -19.11 10.68 6.06
CA SER A 96 -18.12 11.49 5.35
C SER A 96 -18.35 11.45 3.82
N ARG A 97 -17.91 12.50 3.12
CA ARG A 97 -18.04 12.62 1.67
C ARG A 97 -16.71 12.20 1.02
N LEU A 98 -16.69 11.00 0.42
CA LEU A 98 -15.53 10.52 -0.33
C LEU A 98 -15.23 11.43 -1.53
N ASP A 99 -16.25 12.00 -2.16
CA ASP A 99 -16.10 12.91 -3.29
C ASP A 99 -15.31 14.19 -2.98
N LEU A 100 -15.24 14.60 -1.71
CA LEU A 100 -14.46 15.76 -1.28
C LEU A 100 -13.01 15.42 -0.93
N VAL A 101 -12.76 14.23 -0.40
CA VAL A 101 -11.44 13.84 0.09
C VAL A 101 -10.72 12.88 -0.88
N TYR A 102 -11.35 12.55 -2.00
CA TYR A 102 -10.82 11.57 -2.95
C TYR A 102 -9.45 11.96 -3.48
N ASP A 103 -9.24 13.23 -3.80
CA ASP A 103 -7.96 13.70 -4.32
C ASP A 103 -6.82 13.51 -3.32
N ASP A 104 -7.11 13.59 -2.02
CA ASP A 104 -6.13 13.38 -0.97
C ASP A 104 -5.80 11.90 -0.76
N VAL A 105 -6.79 11.01 -0.97
CA VAL A 105 -6.65 9.58 -0.64
C VAL A 105 -6.52 8.66 -1.87
N LYS A 106 -6.76 9.16 -3.08
CA LYS A 106 -6.75 8.36 -4.33
C LYS A 106 -5.47 7.57 -4.54
N GLN A 107 -4.34 8.09 -4.12
CA GLN A 107 -3.05 7.42 -4.24
C GLN A 107 -2.99 6.08 -3.47
N TRP A 108 -3.81 5.92 -2.41
CA TRP A 108 -3.92 4.67 -1.65
C TRP A 108 -5.12 3.82 -2.09
N LEU A 109 -6.19 4.44 -2.60
CA LEU A 109 -7.38 3.72 -3.08
C LEU A 109 -7.19 3.16 -4.49
N ALA A 110 -6.59 3.96 -5.37
CA ALA A 110 -6.16 3.58 -6.69
C ALA A 110 -4.69 3.98 -6.83
N PRO A 111 -3.76 3.29 -6.19
CA PRO A 111 -2.39 3.49 -6.55
C PRO A 111 -2.33 3.36 -8.08
N THR A 112 -1.92 4.43 -8.76
CA THR A 112 -1.65 4.37 -10.20
C THR A 112 -0.94 3.07 -10.43
N ALA A 113 -1.48 2.22 -11.29
CA ALA A 113 -0.93 0.87 -11.54
C ALA A 113 0.56 1.03 -11.57
N GLN A 114 1.25 0.42 -10.61
CA GLN A 114 2.68 0.64 -10.43
C GLN A 114 3.29 0.29 -11.77
N SER A 115 3.56 1.29 -12.58
CA SER A 115 4.15 1.10 -13.92
C SER A 115 5.55 0.48 -13.80
N ALA A 116 6.02 0.40 -12.57
CA ALA A 116 7.25 -0.26 -12.17
C ALA A 116 7.03 -1.00 -10.84
N GLY A 117 7.35 -2.29 -10.81
CA GLY A 117 7.19 -3.15 -9.63
C GLY A 117 7.26 -4.64 -9.99
N PRO A 118 7.12 -5.53 -9.00
CA PRO A 118 7.15 -6.96 -9.26
C PRO A 118 5.86 -7.44 -9.95
N SER A 119 6.01 -8.28 -10.97
CA SER A 119 4.87 -8.94 -11.64
C SER A 119 3.98 -9.64 -10.63
N ASN A 120 2.68 -9.34 -10.66
CA ASN A 120 1.67 -9.96 -9.80
C ASN A 120 2.00 -9.91 -8.29
N GLY A 121 2.73 -8.87 -7.84
CA GLY A 121 3.14 -8.74 -6.44
C GLY A 121 4.13 -9.82 -5.98
N ARG A 122 4.91 -10.39 -6.91
CA ARG A 122 5.89 -11.45 -6.63
C ARG A 122 6.90 -11.00 -5.60
N ASP A 123 7.22 -11.86 -4.65
CA ASP A 123 8.27 -11.63 -3.65
C ASP A 123 9.61 -12.18 -4.17
N TYR A 124 10.64 -11.33 -4.13
CA TYR A 124 12.01 -11.66 -4.52
C TYR A 124 12.97 -11.72 -3.31
N THR A 125 12.41 -11.75 -2.10
CA THR A 125 13.22 -11.89 -0.87
C THR A 125 14.02 -13.18 -0.88
N GLY A 126 15.32 -13.07 -0.71
CA GLY A 126 16.22 -14.22 -0.64
C GLY A 126 17.68 -13.86 -0.88
N ALA A 127 18.52 -14.88 -0.77
CA ALA A 127 19.92 -14.82 -1.17
C ALA A 127 20.02 -15.20 -2.66
N TRP A 128 20.78 -14.42 -3.42
CA TRP A 128 20.95 -14.56 -4.86
C TRP A 128 22.44 -14.70 -5.18
N TYR A 129 22.78 -15.64 -6.03
CA TYR A 129 24.17 -15.94 -6.35
C TYR A 129 24.35 -16.31 -7.82
N VAL A 130 25.59 -16.31 -8.29
CA VAL A 130 25.96 -16.80 -9.61
C VAL A 130 26.37 -18.26 -9.50
N PRO A 131 25.66 -19.23 -10.11
CA PRO A 131 25.95 -20.66 -9.93
C PRO A 131 27.36 -21.06 -10.35
N SER A 132 27.89 -20.43 -11.41
CA SER A 132 29.25 -20.69 -11.90
C SER A 132 30.36 -19.96 -11.13
N GLU A 133 29.99 -19.05 -10.21
CA GLU A 133 30.93 -18.19 -9.48
C GLU A 133 30.56 -18.13 -8.00
N ALA A 134 30.35 -19.29 -7.37
CA ALA A 134 29.96 -19.34 -5.96
C ALA A 134 31.00 -18.60 -5.08
N GLY A 135 30.49 -17.79 -4.14
CA GLY A 135 31.33 -17.01 -3.23
C GLY A 135 31.00 -15.50 -3.24
N TRP A 136 30.25 -15.01 -4.23
CA TRP A 136 29.70 -13.66 -4.25
C TRP A 136 28.23 -13.67 -4.64
N GLY A 137 27.52 -12.60 -4.32
CA GLY A 137 26.10 -12.50 -4.64
C GLY A 137 25.46 -11.28 -4.00
N LEU A 138 24.16 -11.36 -3.86
CA LEU A 138 23.37 -10.32 -3.21
C LEU A 138 22.24 -10.90 -2.35
N THR A 139 21.81 -10.14 -1.38
CA THR A 139 20.60 -10.42 -0.60
C THR A 139 19.57 -9.38 -0.92
N VAL A 140 18.34 -9.83 -1.16
CA VAL A 140 17.17 -8.99 -1.35
C VAL A 140 16.23 -9.22 -0.19
N TYR A 141 15.76 -8.16 0.43
CA TYR A 141 14.60 -8.15 1.32
C TYR A 141 13.55 -7.22 0.72
N GLN A 142 12.39 -7.77 0.38
CA GLN A 142 11.30 -7.01 -0.22
C GLN A 142 10.24 -6.70 0.81
N TYR A 143 9.85 -5.42 0.88
CA TYR A 143 8.74 -4.98 1.70
C TYR A 143 7.41 -5.34 1.05
N ALA A 144 6.36 -5.48 1.87
CA ALA A 144 5.02 -5.79 1.38
C ALA A 144 4.42 -4.65 0.53
N ALA A 145 3.30 -4.96 -0.11
CA ALA A 145 2.45 -3.97 -0.78
C ALA A 145 2.15 -2.76 0.14
N PRO A 146 1.94 -1.56 -0.40
CA PRO A 146 1.86 -1.25 -1.83
C PRO A 146 3.20 -0.89 -2.47
N THR A 147 4.25 -0.65 -1.69
CA THR A 147 5.52 -0.12 -2.19
C THR A 147 6.39 -1.17 -2.86
N TYR A 148 6.35 -2.43 -2.36
CA TYR A 148 7.24 -3.50 -2.76
C TYR A 148 8.72 -3.09 -2.79
N ASN A 149 9.10 -2.08 -2.00
CA ASN A 149 10.46 -1.61 -1.92
C ASN A 149 11.39 -2.76 -1.54
N GLN A 150 12.65 -2.65 -1.92
CA GLN A 150 13.64 -3.67 -1.60
C GLN A 150 14.84 -3.04 -0.91
N PHE A 151 15.34 -3.71 0.10
CA PHE A 151 16.67 -3.53 0.64
C PHE A 151 17.58 -4.56 -0.03
N VAL A 152 18.61 -4.11 -0.72
CA VAL A 152 19.51 -4.97 -1.49
C VAL A 152 20.93 -4.76 -1.02
N MET A 153 21.62 -5.85 -0.66
CA MET A 153 23.02 -5.83 -0.27
C MET A 153 23.86 -6.70 -1.21
N PHE A 154 24.89 -6.12 -1.77
CA PHE A 154 25.91 -6.81 -2.54
C PHE A 154 27.01 -7.31 -1.61
N PHE A 155 27.42 -8.56 -1.75
CA PHE A 155 28.57 -9.18 -1.09
C PHE A 155 29.54 -9.60 -2.17
N ILE A 156 30.59 -8.81 -2.36
CA ILE A 156 31.57 -8.99 -3.42
C ILE A 156 32.99 -8.89 -2.85
N TYR A 157 33.99 -9.10 -3.68
CA TYR A 157 35.38 -8.92 -3.32
C TYR A 157 35.98 -7.75 -4.13
N ASP A 158 36.84 -6.98 -3.50
CA ASP A 158 37.61 -5.95 -4.18
C ASP A 158 38.76 -6.57 -5.03
N ASN A 159 39.53 -5.71 -5.72
CA ASN A 159 40.62 -6.14 -6.57
C ASN A 159 41.81 -6.76 -5.81
N THR A 160 41.80 -6.73 -4.48
CA THR A 160 42.76 -7.41 -3.61
C THR A 160 42.25 -8.73 -3.05
N GLY A 161 41.00 -9.09 -3.37
CA GLY A 161 40.31 -10.27 -2.83
C GLY A 161 39.73 -10.07 -1.43
N LYS A 162 39.69 -8.84 -0.90
CA LYS A 162 39.07 -8.54 0.38
C LYS A 162 37.56 -8.42 0.24
N ALA A 163 36.80 -9.08 1.11
CA ALA A 163 35.35 -9.01 1.14
C ALA A 163 34.85 -7.58 1.39
N GLN A 164 33.89 -7.16 0.58
CA GLN A 164 33.21 -5.87 0.63
C GLN A 164 31.71 -6.07 0.56
N TRP A 165 30.96 -5.16 1.14
CA TRP A 165 29.51 -5.13 1.01
C TRP A 165 29.06 -3.70 0.68
N PHE A 166 28.00 -3.61 -0.13
CA PHE A 166 27.44 -2.36 -0.63
C PHE A 166 25.92 -2.45 -0.61
N GLU A 167 25.26 -1.33 -0.34
CA GLU A 167 23.82 -1.21 -0.40
C GLU A 167 23.37 -0.63 -1.75
N MET A 168 22.26 -1.12 -2.31
CA MET A 168 21.63 -0.51 -3.46
C MET A 168 20.39 0.26 -3.01
N ASP A 169 20.46 1.59 -3.09
CA ASP A 169 19.32 2.48 -2.90
C ASP A 169 18.62 2.70 -4.24
N GLY A 170 17.80 1.72 -4.64
CA GLY A 170 17.13 1.71 -5.93
C GLY A 170 15.63 1.84 -5.82
N SER A 171 15.01 2.06 -6.98
CA SER A 171 13.56 2.04 -7.17
C SER A 171 13.18 1.12 -8.33
N TRP A 172 11.91 0.74 -8.41
CA TRP A 172 11.38 0.07 -9.58
C TRP A 172 11.31 1.07 -10.74
N THR A 173 11.93 0.74 -11.86
CA THR A 173 11.97 1.56 -13.08
C THR A 173 11.10 1.00 -14.20
N ALA A 174 10.79 -0.29 -14.11
CA ALA A 174 9.82 -0.99 -14.96
C ALA A 174 9.28 -2.21 -14.21
N THR A 175 8.38 -2.97 -14.83
CA THR A 175 7.93 -4.27 -14.31
C THR A 175 9.12 -5.20 -14.18
N ASP A 176 9.32 -5.75 -12.98
CA ASP A 176 10.42 -6.66 -12.63
C ASP A 176 11.83 -6.05 -12.83
N VAL A 177 11.95 -4.73 -12.98
CA VAL A 177 13.25 -4.04 -13.14
C VAL A 177 13.46 -3.03 -12.03
N ARG A 178 14.50 -3.22 -11.26
CA ARG A 178 14.95 -2.30 -10.21
C ARG A 178 16.29 -1.69 -10.55
N SER A 179 16.41 -0.36 -10.43
CA SER A 179 17.66 0.35 -10.71
C SER A 179 17.91 1.45 -9.68
N GLY A 180 19.18 1.74 -9.43
CA GLY A 180 19.56 2.86 -8.56
C GLY A 180 21.03 2.87 -8.19
N PRO A 181 21.45 3.89 -7.41
CA PRO A 181 22.82 4.02 -6.93
C PRO A 181 23.21 2.86 -6.02
N VAL A 182 24.47 2.51 -6.09
CA VAL A 182 25.16 1.62 -5.15
C VAL A 182 25.96 2.48 -4.18
N LEU A 183 25.78 2.23 -2.89
CA LEU A 183 26.31 3.04 -1.79
C LEU A 183 27.32 2.23 -0.99
N ALA A 184 28.47 2.85 -0.71
CA ALA A 184 29.35 2.41 0.37
C ALA A 184 28.93 3.10 1.67
N SER A 185 28.83 2.36 2.74
CA SER A 185 28.52 2.91 4.07
C SER A 185 29.75 2.93 4.96
N SER A 186 29.86 3.93 5.81
CA SER A 186 30.83 3.99 6.90
C SER A 186 30.18 4.50 8.18
N ALA A 187 30.73 4.07 9.31
CA ALA A 187 30.27 4.48 10.64
C ALA A 187 31.42 4.34 11.64
N ALA A 188 31.16 4.64 12.92
CA ALA A 188 32.08 4.35 13.99
C ALA A 188 32.37 2.84 14.09
N PRO A 189 33.58 2.43 14.52
CA PRO A 189 33.89 1.02 14.76
C PRO A 189 32.87 0.38 15.71
N TRP A 190 32.49 -0.86 15.44
CA TRP A 190 31.51 -1.59 16.24
C TRP A 190 31.94 -1.77 17.72
N SER A 191 33.24 -1.70 17.99
CA SER A 191 33.83 -1.80 19.33
C SER A 191 33.71 -0.50 20.15
N THR A 192 33.14 0.56 19.60
CA THR A 192 32.94 1.85 20.26
C THR A 192 31.45 2.15 20.40
N THR A 193 31.10 3.14 21.23
CA THR A 193 29.71 3.60 21.30
C THR A 193 29.25 4.11 19.95
N PHE A 194 28.19 3.52 19.42
CA PHE A 194 27.65 3.90 18.13
C PHE A 194 27.01 5.30 18.19
N ASN A 195 27.45 6.17 17.29
CA ASN A 195 26.85 7.50 17.10
C ASN A 195 26.28 7.57 15.67
N PRO A 196 24.95 7.65 15.48
CA PRO A 196 24.31 7.73 14.16
C PRO A 196 24.78 8.92 13.32
N ALA A 197 25.24 10.02 13.95
CA ALA A 197 25.75 11.19 13.25
C ALA A 197 27.07 10.91 12.49
N ASN A 198 27.81 9.87 12.89
CA ASN A 198 29.06 9.46 12.22
C ASN A 198 28.81 8.49 11.05
N ARG A 199 27.55 8.15 10.76
CA ARG A 199 27.20 7.30 9.61
C ARG A 199 27.22 8.12 8.33
N SER A 200 27.83 7.58 7.27
CA SER A 200 27.74 8.16 5.93
C SER A 200 27.42 7.11 4.90
N PHE A 201 26.80 7.55 3.80
CA PHE A 201 26.50 6.76 2.61
C PHE A 201 27.08 7.52 1.42
N THR A 202 28.00 6.89 0.70
CA THR A 202 28.68 7.50 -0.44
C THR A 202 28.34 6.72 -1.70
N PRO A 203 27.78 7.34 -2.76
CA PRO A 203 27.56 6.67 -4.03
C PRO A 203 28.91 6.23 -4.65
N VAL A 204 29.00 4.96 -4.99
CA VAL A 204 30.19 4.36 -5.61
C VAL A 204 29.88 3.76 -6.99
N GLY A 205 28.64 3.84 -7.44
CA GLY A 205 28.21 3.36 -8.74
C GLY A 205 26.71 3.20 -8.83
N ASN A 206 26.27 2.35 -9.75
CA ASN A 206 24.84 2.07 -9.99
C ASN A 206 24.67 0.57 -10.26
N ALA A 207 23.44 0.07 -10.01
CA ALA A 207 23.06 -1.28 -10.35
C ALA A 207 21.66 -1.34 -10.96
N THR A 208 21.44 -2.36 -11.78
CA THR A 208 20.13 -2.75 -12.32
C THR A 208 19.95 -4.25 -12.11
N ILE A 209 18.81 -4.63 -11.54
CA ILE A 209 18.40 -6.02 -11.38
C ILE A 209 17.14 -6.20 -12.23
N THR A 210 17.15 -7.16 -13.15
CA THR A 210 16.01 -7.54 -13.98
C THR A 210 15.60 -8.96 -13.60
N TYR A 211 14.51 -9.09 -12.85
CA TYR A 211 13.96 -10.39 -12.47
C TYR A 211 13.28 -11.04 -13.67
N THR A 212 13.72 -12.25 -14.04
CA THR A 212 13.19 -13.00 -15.17
C THR A 212 12.19 -14.09 -14.76
N SER A 213 12.24 -14.49 -13.48
CA SER A 213 11.28 -15.41 -12.86
C SER A 213 11.24 -15.17 -11.35
N ALA A 214 10.52 -15.99 -10.60
CA ALA A 214 10.54 -15.94 -9.13
C ALA A 214 11.93 -16.24 -8.54
N THR A 215 12.77 -16.97 -9.27
CA THR A 215 14.04 -17.51 -8.77
C THR A 215 15.22 -17.21 -9.67
N THR A 216 15.06 -16.45 -10.76
CA THR A 216 16.14 -16.08 -11.68
C THR A 216 16.09 -14.60 -12.00
N ALA A 217 17.25 -13.98 -12.15
CA ALA A 217 17.39 -12.58 -12.53
C ALA A 217 18.72 -12.34 -13.27
N ASN A 218 18.80 -11.21 -13.97
CA ASN A 218 20.04 -10.66 -14.47
C ASN A 218 20.41 -9.44 -13.64
N VAL A 219 21.66 -9.33 -13.24
CA VAL A 219 22.20 -8.17 -12.56
C VAL A 219 23.29 -7.54 -13.40
N GLN A 220 23.24 -6.22 -13.55
CA GLN A 220 24.32 -5.40 -14.06
C GLN A 220 24.66 -4.34 -13.01
N PHE A 221 25.90 -4.21 -12.65
CA PHE A 221 26.35 -3.20 -11.69
C PHE A 221 27.70 -2.61 -12.06
N THR A 222 27.88 -1.36 -11.70
CA THR A 222 29.18 -0.67 -11.73
C THR A 222 29.50 -0.24 -10.31
N ILE A 223 30.65 -0.64 -9.79
CA ILE A 223 31.13 -0.25 -8.46
C ILE A 223 32.59 0.17 -8.61
N ASN A 224 32.94 1.38 -8.15
CA ASN A 224 34.26 1.97 -8.24
C ASN A 224 34.85 1.92 -9.66
N GLY A 225 34.02 2.17 -10.68
CA GLY A 225 34.41 2.17 -12.10
C GLY A 225 34.50 0.79 -12.76
N VAL A 226 34.27 -0.29 -12.02
CA VAL A 226 34.30 -1.65 -12.58
C VAL A 226 32.87 -2.11 -12.85
N THR A 227 32.56 -2.46 -14.10
CA THR A 227 31.25 -2.95 -14.51
C THR A 227 31.22 -4.47 -14.63
N ARG A 228 30.19 -5.10 -14.10
CA ARG A 228 29.88 -6.54 -14.27
C ARG A 228 28.43 -6.75 -14.64
N SER A 229 28.22 -7.84 -15.38
CA SER A 229 26.87 -8.39 -15.65
C SER A 229 26.90 -9.89 -15.38
N ALA A 230 25.84 -10.40 -14.75
CA ALA A 230 25.72 -11.82 -14.45
C ALA A 230 24.25 -12.25 -14.43
N SER A 231 24.00 -13.52 -14.78
CA SER A 231 22.73 -14.18 -14.47
C SER A 231 22.84 -14.79 -13.08
N ILE A 232 21.89 -14.47 -12.25
CA ILE A 232 21.82 -14.90 -10.85
C ILE A 232 20.57 -15.75 -10.60
N GLN A 233 20.64 -16.62 -9.62
CA GLN A 233 19.51 -17.38 -9.15
C GLN A 233 19.38 -17.30 -7.63
N MET A 234 18.17 -17.49 -7.15
CA MET A 234 17.87 -17.59 -5.72
C MET A 234 18.36 -18.93 -5.18
N LEU A 235 18.95 -18.89 -3.98
CA LEU A 235 19.43 -20.08 -3.23
C LEU A 235 18.24 -20.90 -2.74
#